data_369c349151e719c5b0d49bf688606628
#
_entry.id   369c349151e719c5b0d49bf688606628
#
_cell.length_a   1.000
_cell.length_b   1.000
_cell.length_c   1.000
_cell.angle_alpha   90.00
_cell.angle_beta   90.00
_cell.angle_gamma   90.00
#
_symmetry.space_group_name_H-M   'P 1'
#
loop_
_entity.id
_entity.type
_entity.pdbx_description
1 polymer ?
#
loop_
_entity_poly.entity_id
_entity_poly.type
_entity_poly.pdbx_seq_one_letter_code
_entity_poly.pdbx_strand_id
1 'polypeptide(L)'
;MQAEMAKAQEELATKTYVGSAGGGVVKATVRGSGELIAVEFDPSVLDPDDPEMAGDLVVAAVNQAMQQANDDAGNAMGGLTGGMDLGGLLG
;
A
#
# COMPACT_ATOMS: atom_id res chain seq x y z
N MET A 1 13.31 -9.74 23.04
CA MET A 1 13.61 -9.79 21.60
C MET A 1 12.44 -10.27 20.77
N GLN A 2 11.85 -11.43 21.08
CA GLN A 2 10.69 -11.90 20.33
C GLN A 2 9.50 -10.96 20.45
N ALA A 3 9.30 -10.39 21.63
CA ALA A 3 8.20 -9.46 21.85
C ALA A 3 8.36 -8.19 21.02
N GLU A 4 9.59 -7.72 20.87
CA GLU A 4 9.86 -6.53 20.08
C GLU A 4 9.63 -6.78 18.60
N MET A 5 10.02 -7.95 18.12
CA MET A 5 9.77 -8.31 16.71
C MET A 5 8.29 -8.47 16.44
N ALA A 6 7.57 -9.13 17.34
CA ALA A 6 6.13 -9.31 17.21
C ALA A 6 5.42 -7.95 17.19
N LYS A 7 5.86 -7.04 18.08
CA LYS A 7 5.28 -5.72 18.17
C LYS A 7 5.54 -4.92 16.88
N ALA A 8 6.76 -5.02 16.35
CA ALA A 8 7.09 -4.34 15.10
C ALA A 8 6.25 -4.87 13.94
N GLN A 9 6.04 -6.18 13.90
CA GLN A 9 5.18 -6.77 12.86
C GLN A 9 3.73 -6.36 13.01
N GLU A 10 3.24 -6.27 14.26
CA GLU A 10 1.89 -5.78 14.50
C GLU A 10 1.73 -4.34 14.06
N GLU A 11 2.68 -3.50 14.39
CA GLU A 11 2.65 -2.10 13.98
C GLU A 11 2.63 -1.96 12.47
N LEU A 12 3.46 -2.75 11.79
CA LEU A 12 3.50 -2.73 10.33
C LEU A 12 2.18 -3.23 9.73
N ALA A 13 1.63 -4.29 10.31
CA ALA A 13 0.39 -4.88 9.82
C ALA A 13 -0.81 -3.96 10.01
N THR A 14 -0.82 -3.15 11.07
CA THR A 14 -1.92 -2.22 11.35
C THR A 14 -1.73 -0.85 10.70
N LYS A 15 -0.53 -0.56 10.24
CA LYS A 15 -0.27 0.70 9.57
C LYS A 15 -1.08 0.79 8.27
N THR A 16 -1.57 1.96 7.95
CA THR A 16 -2.41 2.16 6.78
C THR A 16 -1.68 2.93 5.69
N TYR A 17 -2.04 2.63 4.46
CA TYR A 17 -1.47 3.27 3.27
C TYR A 17 -2.60 3.69 2.35
N VAL A 18 -2.51 4.90 1.82
CA VAL A 18 -3.53 5.44 0.93
C VAL A 18 -2.96 5.56 -0.47
N GLY A 19 -3.62 4.92 -1.42
CA GLY A 19 -3.34 5.09 -2.84
C GLY A 19 -4.43 5.92 -3.47
N SER A 20 -4.12 6.60 -4.56
CA SER A 20 -5.10 7.40 -5.27
C SER A 20 -4.94 7.23 -6.76
N ALA A 21 -6.00 7.55 -7.48
CA ALA A 21 -6.03 7.51 -8.94
C ALA A 21 -6.91 8.62 -9.48
N GLY A 22 -6.69 8.98 -10.75
CA GLY A 22 -7.48 10.01 -11.40
C GLY A 22 -7.32 11.40 -10.80
N GLY A 23 -6.14 11.72 -10.28
CA GLY A 23 -5.93 13.01 -9.64
C GLY A 23 -6.51 13.12 -8.23
N GLY A 24 -6.76 11.99 -7.59
CA GLY A 24 -7.28 11.97 -6.23
C GLY A 24 -8.79 11.78 -6.14
N VAL A 25 -9.45 11.52 -7.28
CA VAL A 25 -10.90 11.29 -7.29
C VAL A 25 -11.28 9.93 -6.72
N VAL A 26 -10.35 8.98 -6.70
CA VAL A 26 -10.53 7.70 -6.04
C VAL A 26 -9.36 7.50 -5.10
N LYS A 27 -9.67 7.16 -3.86
CA LYS A 27 -8.65 6.86 -2.84
C LYS A 27 -8.95 5.52 -2.21
N ALA A 28 -7.93 4.68 -2.12
CA ALA A 28 -8.05 3.38 -1.48
C ALA A 28 -7.13 3.33 -0.27
N THR A 29 -7.61 2.76 0.81
CA THR A 29 -6.82 2.61 2.03
C THR A 29 -6.64 1.13 2.32
N VAL A 30 -5.39 0.70 2.46
CA VAL A 30 -5.06 -0.67 2.80
C VAL A 30 -4.21 -0.71 4.07
N ARG A 31 -4.27 -1.83 4.76
CA ARG A 31 -3.35 -2.09 5.88
C ARG A 31 -2.10 -2.78 5.39
N GLY A 32 -1.04 -2.67 6.16
CA GLY A 32 0.21 -3.34 5.85
C GLY A 32 0.06 -4.86 5.73
N SER A 33 -0.98 -5.42 6.34
CA SER A 33 -1.29 -6.85 6.21
C SER A 33 -1.84 -7.22 4.83
N GLY A 34 -2.15 -6.23 3.99
CA GLY A 34 -2.73 -6.45 2.68
C GLY A 34 -4.26 -6.36 2.64
N GLU A 35 -4.87 -5.96 3.75
CA GLU A 35 -6.32 -5.83 3.82
C GLU A 35 -6.77 -4.49 3.27
N LEU A 36 -7.68 -4.50 2.31
CA LEU A 36 -8.32 -3.29 1.82
C LEU A 36 -9.43 -2.91 2.79
N ILE A 37 -9.35 -1.72 3.39
CA ILE A 37 -10.31 -1.33 4.42
C ILE A 37 -11.26 -0.23 3.99
N ALA A 38 -10.92 0.55 2.97
CA ALA A 38 -11.81 1.61 2.50
C ALA A 38 -11.49 2.01 1.08
N VAL A 39 -12.52 2.43 0.36
CA VAL A 39 -12.37 3.08 -0.96
C VAL A 39 -13.29 4.28 -0.95
N GLU A 40 -12.74 5.45 -1.23
CA GLU A 40 -13.49 6.68 -1.30
C GLU A 40 -13.56 7.18 -2.73
N PHE A 41 -14.72 7.69 -3.11
CA PHE A 41 -14.97 8.20 -4.46
C PHE A 41 -15.37 9.66 -4.40
N ASP A 42 -14.83 10.43 -5.34
CA ASP A 42 -15.44 11.71 -5.65
C ASP A 42 -16.71 11.44 -6.47
N PRO A 43 -17.82 12.15 -6.22
CA PRO A 43 -19.06 11.89 -6.95
C PRO A 43 -18.91 11.99 -8.47
N SER A 44 -17.97 12.75 -8.96
CA SER A 44 -17.73 12.89 -10.40
C SER A 44 -17.31 11.58 -11.08
N VAL A 45 -16.79 10.62 -10.31
CA VAL A 45 -16.36 9.32 -10.82
C VAL A 45 -17.53 8.36 -10.96
N LEU A 46 -18.59 8.59 -10.21
CA LEU A 46 -19.73 7.70 -10.14
C LEU A 46 -20.71 7.98 -11.28
N ASP A 47 -20.24 7.79 -12.50
CA ASP A 47 -21.04 7.99 -13.69
C ASP A 47 -21.68 6.67 -14.10
N PRO A 48 -23.02 6.58 -14.07
CA PRO A 48 -23.69 5.33 -14.43
C PRO A 48 -23.50 4.95 -15.89
N ASP A 49 -23.11 5.91 -16.72
CA ASP A 49 -22.85 5.64 -18.15
C ASP A 49 -21.45 5.11 -18.38
N ASP A 50 -20.56 5.18 -17.38
CA ASP A 50 -19.18 4.72 -17.52
C ASP A 50 -18.70 4.02 -16.24
N PRO A 51 -19.29 2.87 -15.91
CA PRO A 51 -18.88 2.14 -14.70
C PRO A 51 -17.46 1.56 -14.83
N GLU A 52 -16.98 1.33 -16.04
CA GLU A 52 -15.62 0.80 -16.25
C GLU A 52 -14.56 1.78 -15.78
N MET A 53 -14.78 3.06 -16.00
CA MET A 53 -13.84 4.10 -15.55
C MET A 53 -13.66 4.03 -14.04
N ALA A 54 -14.76 3.94 -13.30
CA ALA A 54 -14.71 3.84 -11.85
C ALA A 54 -13.95 2.59 -11.42
N GLY A 55 -14.23 1.46 -12.08
CA GLY A 55 -13.55 0.20 -11.77
C GLY A 55 -12.05 0.28 -12.02
N ASP A 56 -11.66 0.85 -13.15
CA ASP A 56 -10.25 1.00 -13.50
C ASP A 56 -9.52 1.90 -12.50
N LEU A 57 -10.17 2.98 -12.08
CA LEU A 57 -9.58 3.88 -11.10
C LEU A 57 -9.43 3.21 -9.74
N VAL A 58 -10.39 2.36 -9.34
CA VAL A 58 -10.29 1.59 -8.10
C VAL A 58 -9.10 0.65 -8.17
N VAL A 59 -8.94 -0.07 -9.29
CA VAL A 59 -7.81 -0.98 -9.46
C VAL A 59 -6.49 -0.23 -9.32
N ALA A 60 -6.38 0.92 -9.98
CA ALA A 60 -5.17 1.72 -9.92
C ALA A 60 -4.89 2.24 -8.51
N ALA A 61 -5.92 2.73 -7.82
CA ALA A 61 -5.77 3.25 -6.46
C ALA A 61 -5.38 2.14 -5.47
N VAL A 62 -6.03 0.98 -5.55
CA VAL A 62 -5.72 -0.15 -4.68
C VAL A 62 -4.31 -0.65 -4.93
N ASN A 63 -3.92 -0.79 -6.19
CA ASN A 63 -2.58 -1.24 -6.53
C ASN A 63 -1.52 -0.26 -6.05
N GLN A 64 -1.78 1.03 -6.14
CA GLN A 64 -0.86 2.03 -5.63
C GLN A 64 -0.71 1.93 -4.11
N ALA A 65 -1.82 1.74 -3.39
CA ALA A 65 -1.77 1.57 -1.94
C ALA A 65 -1.01 0.30 -1.55
N MET A 66 -1.27 -0.80 -2.25
CA MET A 66 -0.55 -2.06 -2.03
C MET A 66 0.94 -1.92 -2.32
N GLN A 67 1.28 -1.18 -3.36
CA GLN A 67 2.67 -0.91 -3.70
C GLN A 67 3.38 -0.17 -2.56
N GLN A 68 2.72 0.85 -2.00
CA GLN A 68 3.27 1.60 -0.88
C GLN A 68 3.50 0.67 0.33
N ALA A 69 2.53 -0.20 0.61
CA ALA A 69 2.64 -1.15 1.71
C ALA A 69 3.81 -2.10 1.49
N ASN A 70 3.96 -2.60 0.28
CA ASN A 70 5.04 -3.50 -0.06
C ASN A 70 6.39 -2.80 0.00
N ASP A 71 6.46 -1.57 -0.49
CA ASP A 71 7.69 -0.78 -0.45
C ASP A 71 8.12 -0.49 0.98
N ASP A 72 7.16 -0.13 1.84
CA ASP A 72 7.45 0.15 3.23
C ASP A 72 7.91 -1.11 3.96
N ALA A 73 7.27 -2.24 3.72
CA ALA A 73 7.67 -3.52 4.28
C ALA A 73 9.06 -3.91 3.80
N GLY A 74 9.33 -3.72 2.52
CA GLY A 74 10.65 -3.98 1.94
C GLY A 74 11.72 -3.09 2.53
N ASN A 75 11.41 -1.83 2.73
CA ASN A 75 12.34 -0.88 3.34
C ASN A 75 12.62 -1.23 4.79
N ALA A 76 11.60 -1.65 5.53
CA ALA A 76 11.77 -2.05 6.91
C ALA A 76 12.69 -3.27 7.03
N MET A 77 12.48 -4.26 6.16
CA MET A 77 13.34 -5.43 6.12
C MET A 77 14.71 -5.10 5.55
N GLY A 78 14.75 -4.25 4.53
CA GLY A 78 15.99 -3.79 3.94
C GLY A 78 16.85 -3.01 4.91
N GLY A 79 16.24 -2.30 5.85
CA GLY A 79 16.95 -1.61 6.89
C GLY A 79 17.70 -2.56 7.82
N LEU A 80 17.18 -3.76 8.03
CA LEU A 80 17.83 -4.77 8.84
C LEU A 80 18.95 -5.49 8.09
N THR A 81 18.78 -5.72 6.82
CA THR A 81 19.70 -6.50 6.02
C THR A 81 20.34 -5.71 4.89
N GLY A 82 19.94 -4.46 4.76
CA GLY A 82 20.32 -3.65 3.61
C GLY A 82 21.80 -3.53 3.37
N GLY A 83 22.54 -3.33 4.43
CA GLY A 83 23.99 -3.24 4.33
C GLY A 83 24.63 -4.49 3.77
N MET A 84 24.13 -5.63 4.20
CA MET A 84 24.63 -6.92 3.71
C MET A 84 24.25 -7.14 2.26
N ASP A 85 23.00 -6.89 1.95
CA ASP A 85 22.50 -7.17 0.61
C ASP A 85 23.19 -6.33 -0.44
N LEU A 86 23.28 -5.05 -0.19
CA LEU A 86 23.88 -4.16 -1.15
C LEU A 86 25.36 -4.46 -1.34
N GLY A 87 26.04 -4.67 -0.25
CA GLY A 87 27.47 -4.99 -0.31
C GLY A 87 27.72 -6.34 -0.93
N GLY A 88 26.95 -7.34 -0.50
CA GLY A 88 27.15 -8.70 -0.95
C GLY A 88 26.77 -8.91 -2.39
N LEU A 89 25.64 -8.37 -2.78
CA LEU A 89 25.11 -8.59 -4.13
C LEU A 89 25.88 -7.82 -5.18
N LEU A 90 26.26 -6.63 -4.86
CA LEU A 90 26.94 -5.78 -5.80
C LEU A 90 28.45 -5.99 -5.80
N GLY A 91 28.92 -6.51 -4.70
CA GLY A 91 30.31 -6.86 -4.58
C GLY A 91 30.61 -8.17 -5.25
#